data_8188dd1f2ae1f86477ec323d2a6df84b
#
_entry.id   8188dd1f2ae1f86477ec323d2a6df84b
#
_cell.length_a   1.000
_cell.length_b   1.000
_cell.length_c   1.000
_cell.angle_alpha   90.00
_cell.angle_beta   90.00
_cell.angle_gamma   90.00
#
_symmetry.space_group_name_H-M   'P 1'
#
loop_
_entity.id
_entity.type
_entity.pdbx_description
1 polymer ?
#
loop_
_entity_poly.entity_id
_entity_poly.type
_entity_poly.pdbx_seq_one_letter_code
_entity_poly.pdbx_strand_id
1 'polypeptide(L)'
;ITDNSVIFKSHIDASKHLFTPEKSIQIQQQLGADIIFTFDQCLPFDADYETTKKALERTNAWTQRSLTEFQKTKNSPQALYGIVQGGKFPDLRKQSCTFISELPFQGIGIGSIFGEPKEETIKLMQQFMPLLPKEKPKHLLGIGSVDDLFQFTQMGIDTFDCVLPTRLARVGYI
;
A
#
# COMPACT_ATOMS: atom_id res chain seq x y z
N ILE A 1 2.87 5.85 16.74
CA ILE A 1 1.65 5.72 15.95
C ILE A 1 0.47 5.70 16.90
N THR A 2 -0.57 6.46 16.61
CA THR A 2 -1.86 6.47 17.30
C THR A 2 -2.96 6.12 16.30
N ASP A 3 -4.21 5.97 16.74
CA ASP A 3 -5.32 5.73 15.81
C ASP A 3 -5.60 6.94 14.89
N ASN A 4 -5.13 8.11 15.27
CA ASN A 4 -5.39 9.35 14.54
C ASN A 4 -4.23 9.79 13.64
N SER A 5 -2.98 9.41 13.93
CA SER A 5 -1.80 10.02 13.33
C SER A 5 -0.50 9.29 13.60
N VAL A 6 0.52 9.66 12.84
CA VAL A 6 1.92 9.31 13.08
C VAL A 6 2.71 10.56 13.44
N ILE A 7 3.52 10.47 14.48
CA ILE A 7 4.51 11.49 14.83
C ILE A 7 5.90 10.93 14.55
N PHE A 8 6.69 11.64 13.78
CA PHE A 8 8.08 11.30 13.53
C PHE A 8 8.98 12.53 13.63
N LYS A 9 10.27 12.30 13.74
CA LYS A 9 11.31 13.34 13.71
C LYS A 9 12.02 13.28 12.35
N SER A 10 12.21 14.45 11.75
CA SER A 10 13.06 14.60 10.58
C SER A 10 14.50 14.17 10.92
N HIS A 11 15.10 13.39 10.04
CA HIS A 11 16.52 13.00 10.17
C HIS A 11 17.48 14.12 9.81
N ILE A 12 16.99 15.21 9.20
CA ILE A 12 17.80 16.34 8.77
C ILE A 12 18.02 17.33 9.94
N ASP A 13 16.93 17.70 10.61
CA ASP A 13 16.93 18.80 11.60
C ASP A 13 16.27 18.43 12.94
N ALA A 14 15.89 17.15 13.10
CA ALA A 14 15.19 16.62 14.27
C ALA A 14 13.82 17.28 14.55
N SER A 15 13.28 18.10 13.65
CA SER A 15 11.94 18.69 13.77
C SER A 15 10.87 17.61 13.85
N LYS A 16 9.85 17.84 14.70
CA LYS A 16 8.73 16.91 14.85
C LYS A 16 7.67 17.20 13.79
N HIS A 17 7.22 16.15 13.12
CA HIS A 17 6.16 16.21 12.14
C HIS A 17 4.99 15.35 12.57
N LEU A 18 3.78 15.90 12.43
CA LEU A 18 2.53 15.17 12.60
C LEU A 18 1.96 14.85 11.22
N PHE A 19 1.78 13.56 10.94
CA PHE A 19 1.14 13.05 9.74
C PHE A 19 -0.21 12.43 10.07
N THR A 20 -1.23 12.91 9.42
CA THR A 20 -2.57 12.34 9.41
C THR A 20 -2.94 11.85 8.02
N PRO A 21 -3.97 11.02 7.85
CA PRO A 21 -4.48 10.63 6.53
C PRO A 21 -4.78 11.85 5.63
N GLU A 22 -5.40 12.88 6.20
CA GLU A 22 -5.72 14.12 5.47
C GLU A 22 -4.44 14.84 5.02
N LYS A 23 -3.49 14.97 5.92
CA LYS A 23 -2.20 15.62 5.61
C LYS A 23 -1.44 14.89 4.52
N SER A 24 -1.46 13.54 4.54
CA SER A 24 -0.84 12.72 3.52
C SER A 24 -1.46 12.99 2.14
N ILE A 25 -2.79 13.00 2.04
CA ILE A 25 -3.47 13.29 0.78
C ILE A 25 -3.17 14.70 0.29
N GLN A 26 -3.22 15.71 1.15
CA GLN A 26 -2.91 17.10 0.79
C GLN A 26 -1.50 17.24 0.22
N ILE A 27 -0.51 16.59 0.84
CA ILE A 27 0.88 16.60 0.35
C ILE A 27 0.98 15.93 -1.03
N GLN A 28 0.39 14.75 -1.21
CA GLN A 28 0.41 14.04 -2.49
C GLN A 28 -0.27 14.85 -3.59
N GLN A 29 -1.37 15.54 -3.28
CA GLN A 29 -2.04 16.45 -4.22
C GLN A 29 -1.14 17.65 -4.59
N GLN A 30 -0.43 18.23 -3.64
CA GLN A 30 0.51 19.34 -3.88
C GLN A 30 1.73 18.91 -4.71
N LEU A 31 2.21 17.68 -4.53
CA LEU A 31 3.29 17.11 -5.34
C LEU A 31 2.87 16.85 -6.79
N GLY A 32 1.57 16.71 -7.06
CA GLY A 32 1.02 16.58 -8.41
C GLY A 32 1.28 15.23 -9.08
N ALA A 33 1.50 14.16 -8.31
CA ALA A 33 1.63 12.81 -8.87
C ALA A 33 0.31 12.35 -9.51
N ASP A 34 0.36 11.62 -10.64
CA ASP A 34 -0.84 11.12 -11.32
C ASP A 34 -1.58 10.06 -10.50
N ILE A 35 -0.84 9.23 -9.76
CA ILE A 35 -1.37 8.19 -8.88
C ILE A 35 -0.92 8.49 -7.45
N ILE A 36 -1.87 8.50 -6.53
CA ILE A 36 -1.63 8.70 -5.10
C ILE A 36 -2.29 7.58 -4.29
N PHE A 37 -1.83 7.39 -3.06
CA PHE A 37 -2.26 6.29 -2.20
C PHE A 37 -2.89 6.78 -0.91
N THR A 38 -3.84 6.01 -0.39
CA THR A 38 -4.37 6.21 0.96
C THR A 38 -3.28 6.03 2.00
N PHE A 39 -3.42 6.70 3.15
CA PHE A 39 -2.49 6.54 4.25
C PHE A 39 -2.77 5.22 4.97
N ASP A 40 -1.73 4.43 5.23
CA ASP A 40 -1.85 3.10 5.81
C ASP A 40 -0.78 2.83 6.87
N GLN A 41 -0.95 1.76 7.62
CA GLN A 41 0.07 1.21 8.50
C GLN A 41 0.60 -0.10 7.93
N CYS A 42 1.75 -0.01 7.30
CA CYS A 42 2.51 -1.18 6.86
C CYS A 42 3.22 -1.82 8.05
N LEU A 43 3.11 -3.13 8.20
CA LEU A 43 3.81 -3.92 9.19
C LEU A 43 4.81 -4.89 8.53
N PRO A 44 5.85 -5.32 9.27
CA PRO A 44 6.70 -6.43 8.84
C PRO A 44 5.88 -7.70 8.63
N PHE A 45 6.34 -8.56 7.71
CA PHE A 45 5.64 -9.81 7.35
C PHE A 45 5.51 -10.79 8.53
N ASP A 46 6.47 -10.80 9.45
CA ASP A 46 6.54 -11.64 10.64
C ASP A 46 5.73 -11.12 11.84
N ALA A 47 5.05 -9.98 11.71
CA ALA A 47 4.17 -9.46 12.76
C ALA A 47 3.12 -10.51 13.17
N ASP A 48 2.77 -10.51 14.46
CA ASP A 48 1.74 -11.41 15.00
C ASP A 48 0.32 -11.01 14.55
N TYR A 49 -0.62 -11.93 14.73
CA TYR A 49 -2.01 -11.77 14.29
C TYR A 49 -2.71 -10.56 14.90
N GLU A 50 -2.61 -10.40 16.24
CA GLU A 50 -3.32 -9.33 16.95
C GLU A 50 -2.77 -7.96 16.59
N THR A 51 -1.47 -7.84 16.44
CA THR A 51 -0.81 -6.62 15.97
C THR A 51 -1.23 -6.29 14.54
N THR A 52 -1.27 -7.29 13.66
CA THR A 52 -1.68 -7.13 12.26
C THR A 52 -3.16 -6.75 12.14
N LYS A 53 -4.03 -7.36 12.94
CA LYS A 53 -5.45 -7.03 12.98
C LYS A 53 -5.69 -5.58 13.40
N LYS A 54 -5.05 -5.13 14.48
CA LYS A 54 -5.13 -3.72 14.93
C LYS A 54 -4.61 -2.73 13.89
N ALA A 55 -3.52 -3.08 13.20
CA ALA A 55 -2.99 -2.25 12.12
C ALA A 55 -3.93 -2.20 10.91
N LEU A 56 -4.61 -3.30 10.58
CA LEU A 56 -5.62 -3.34 9.53
C LEU A 56 -6.84 -2.49 9.89
N GLU A 57 -7.36 -2.59 11.11
CA GLU A 57 -8.47 -1.75 11.58
C GLU A 57 -8.12 -0.26 11.47
N ARG A 58 -6.91 0.11 11.88
CA ARG A 58 -6.39 1.49 11.75
C ARG A 58 -6.25 1.91 10.29
N THR A 59 -5.68 1.06 9.46
CA THR A 59 -5.55 1.30 8.01
C THR A 59 -6.92 1.53 7.37
N ASN A 60 -7.93 0.74 7.70
CA ASN A 60 -9.28 0.91 7.18
C ASN A 60 -9.90 2.26 7.61
N ALA A 61 -9.72 2.64 8.88
CA ALA A 61 -10.17 3.96 9.36
C ALA A 61 -9.44 5.12 8.65
N TRP A 62 -8.13 4.99 8.46
CA TRP A 62 -7.33 5.99 7.72
C TRP A 62 -7.66 6.04 6.24
N THR A 63 -8.00 4.92 5.64
CA THR A 63 -8.47 4.82 4.25
C THR A 63 -9.75 5.63 4.03
N GLN A 64 -10.74 5.52 4.92
CA GLN A 64 -11.95 6.33 4.86
C GLN A 64 -11.67 7.84 4.97
N ARG A 65 -10.79 8.22 5.89
CA ARG A 65 -10.38 9.62 6.08
C ARG A 65 -9.63 10.15 4.84
N SER A 66 -8.72 9.35 4.29
CA SER A 66 -8.00 9.68 3.04
C SER A 66 -8.96 9.90 1.88
N LEU A 67 -9.92 8.99 1.71
CA LEU A 67 -10.93 9.10 0.67
C LEU A 67 -11.80 10.35 0.84
N THR A 68 -12.25 10.62 2.05
CA THR A 68 -13.04 11.83 2.38
C THR A 68 -12.25 13.11 2.06
N GLU A 69 -10.97 13.14 2.40
CA GLU A 69 -10.12 14.31 2.10
C GLU A 69 -9.92 14.49 0.60
N PHE A 70 -9.63 13.41 -0.12
CA PHE A 70 -9.45 13.44 -1.57
C PHE A 70 -10.68 13.97 -2.30
N GLN A 71 -11.87 13.56 -1.88
CA GLN A 71 -13.16 13.96 -2.47
C GLN A 71 -13.50 15.44 -2.31
N LYS A 72 -12.81 16.18 -1.42
CA LYS A 72 -12.97 17.63 -1.30
C LYS A 72 -12.49 18.38 -2.55
N THR A 73 -11.50 17.81 -3.25
CA THR A 73 -10.97 18.38 -4.50
C THR A 73 -11.82 17.87 -5.67
N LYS A 74 -12.77 18.69 -6.11
CA LYS A 74 -13.60 18.36 -7.28
C LYS A 74 -12.72 18.28 -8.53
N ASN A 75 -12.97 17.24 -9.34
CA ASN A 75 -12.26 17.02 -10.62
C ASN A 75 -10.72 16.93 -10.47
N SER A 76 -10.24 16.32 -9.40
CA SER A 76 -8.81 16.01 -9.31
C SER A 76 -8.40 15.16 -10.53
N PRO A 77 -7.30 15.53 -11.24
CA PRO A 77 -6.77 14.70 -12.32
C PRO A 77 -6.08 13.44 -11.79
N GLN A 78 -5.87 13.35 -10.47
CA GLN A 78 -5.14 12.25 -9.84
C GLN A 78 -6.04 11.05 -9.59
N ALA A 79 -5.49 9.86 -9.72
CA ALA A 79 -6.12 8.60 -9.33
C ALA A 79 -5.74 8.25 -7.88
N LEU A 80 -6.74 8.03 -7.03
CA LEU A 80 -6.52 7.55 -5.66
C LEU A 80 -6.62 6.03 -5.60
N TYR A 81 -5.58 5.38 -5.09
CA TYR A 81 -5.51 3.93 -4.87
C TYR A 81 -5.70 3.61 -3.38
N GLY A 82 -6.60 2.68 -3.09
CA GLY A 82 -6.73 2.09 -1.76
C GLY A 82 -5.70 0.99 -1.56
N ILE A 83 -5.24 0.78 -0.32
CA ILE A 83 -4.20 -0.21 -0.03
C ILE A 83 -4.76 -1.42 0.71
N VAL A 84 -4.57 -2.62 0.13
CA VAL A 84 -4.86 -3.89 0.77
C VAL A 84 -3.72 -4.26 1.70
N GLN A 85 -4.04 -4.45 2.99
CA GLN A 85 -3.14 -4.88 4.05
C GLN A 85 -3.59 -6.24 4.66
N GLY A 86 -2.98 -6.72 5.72
CA GLY A 86 -3.37 -7.95 6.42
C GLY A 86 -2.22 -8.94 6.67
N GLY A 87 -0.96 -8.51 6.37
CA GLY A 87 0.23 -9.33 6.63
C GLY A 87 0.16 -10.70 5.94
N LYS A 88 0.59 -11.72 6.65
CA LYS A 88 0.56 -13.13 6.19
C LYS A 88 -0.75 -13.88 6.47
N PHE A 89 -1.78 -13.19 6.98
CA PHE A 89 -3.01 -13.82 7.44
C PHE A 89 -4.11 -13.77 6.37
N PRO A 90 -4.55 -14.92 5.80
CA PRO A 90 -5.50 -14.97 4.70
C PRO A 90 -6.86 -14.35 5.02
N ASP A 91 -7.34 -14.51 6.24
CA ASP A 91 -8.61 -13.97 6.72
C ASP A 91 -8.57 -12.43 6.79
N LEU A 92 -7.47 -11.86 7.30
CA LEU A 92 -7.27 -10.40 7.33
C LEU A 92 -7.10 -9.84 5.90
N ARG A 93 -6.38 -10.56 5.01
CA ARG A 93 -6.29 -10.20 3.59
C ARG A 93 -7.66 -10.18 2.92
N LYS A 94 -8.47 -11.22 3.15
CA LYS A 94 -9.83 -11.28 2.63
C LYS A 94 -10.69 -10.11 3.12
N GLN A 95 -10.63 -9.82 4.42
CA GLN A 95 -11.33 -8.67 5.00
C GLN A 95 -10.90 -7.35 4.34
N SER A 96 -9.60 -7.14 4.17
CA SER A 96 -9.05 -5.95 3.50
C SER A 96 -9.50 -5.86 2.04
N CYS A 97 -9.44 -6.97 1.29
CA CYS A 97 -9.89 -7.01 -0.10
C CYS A 97 -11.36 -6.61 -0.23
N THR A 98 -12.24 -7.18 0.60
CA THR A 98 -13.66 -6.83 0.60
C THR A 98 -13.85 -5.35 0.87
N PHE A 99 -13.26 -4.84 1.95
CA PHE A 99 -13.38 -3.43 2.33
C PHE A 99 -12.90 -2.46 1.22
N ILE A 100 -11.72 -2.70 0.65
CA ILE A 100 -11.15 -1.82 -0.39
C ILE A 100 -11.95 -1.92 -1.70
N SER A 101 -12.46 -3.10 -2.05
CA SER A 101 -13.21 -3.30 -3.29
C SER A 101 -14.56 -2.56 -3.30
N GLU A 102 -15.18 -2.36 -2.15
CA GLU A 102 -16.45 -1.65 -1.99
C GLU A 102 -16.30 -0.13 -2.11
N LEU A 103 -15.08 0.39 -2.02
CA LEU A 103 -14.81 1.83 -2.06
C LEU A 103 -14.50 2.32 -3.49
N PRO A 104 -14.80 3.59 -3.81
CA PRO A 104 -14.69 4.14 -5.16
C PRO A 104 -13.24 4.52 -5.54
N PHE A 105 -12.28 3.64 -5.29
CA PHE A 105 -10.90 3.82 -5.71
C PHE A 105 -10.71 3.54 -7.20
N GLN A 106 -9.81 4.27 -7.85
CA GLN A 106 -9.45 4.07 -9.25
C GLN A 106 -8.50 2.89 -9.44
N GLY A 107 -7.80 2.46 -8.39
CA GLY A 107 -6.91 1.31 -8.38
C GLY A 107 -6.63 0.80 -6.98
N ILE A 108 -5.83 -0.25 -6.88
CA ILE A 108 -5.56 -0.97 -5.65
C ILE A 108 -4.07 -1.17 -5.45
N GLY A 109 -3.54 -0.69 -4.33
CA GLY A 109 -2.20 -1.02 -3.85
C GLY A 109 -2.19 -2.30 -3.01
N ILE A 110 -1.16 -3.09 -3.11
CA ILE A 110 -0.96 -4.31 -2.31
C ILE A 110 0.29 -4.11 -1.45
N GLY A 111 0.09 -4.02 -0.15
CA GLY A 111 1.14 -3.76 0.84
C GLY A 111 1.39 -4.92 1.80
N SER A 112 2.44 -4.80 2.62
CA SER A 112 2.86 -5.77 3.68
C SER A 112 2.97 -7.22 3.20
N ILE A 113 3.47 -7.41 1.97
CA ILE A 113 3.66 -8.75 1.42
C ILE A 113 5.13 -9.13 1.30
N PHE A 114 6.00 -8.27 1.84
CA PHE A 114 7.44 -8.48 1.86
C PHE A 114 7.79 -9.51 2.91
N GLY A 115 8.05 -10.72 2.52
CA GLY A 115 8.44 -11.77 3.44
C GLY A 115 9.20 -12.88 2.75
N GLU A 116 9.95 -13.57 3.53
CA GLU A 116 10.61 -14.80 3.19
C GLU A 116 9.86 -15.96 3.85
N PRO A 117 9.70 -17.10 3.20
CA PRO A 117 10.17 -17.37 1.82
C PRO A 117 9.18 -16.88 0.75
N LYS A 118 9.69 -16.63 -0.46
CA LYS A 118 8.92 -16.13 -1.61
C LYS A 118 7.71 -17.02 -1.96
N GLU A 119 7.84 -18.33 -1.78
CA GLU A 119 6.77 -19.28 -2.01
C GLU A 119 5.53 -19.03 -1.13
N GLU A 120 5.74 -18.58 0.10
CA GLU A 120 4.62 -18.22 0.99
C GLU A 120 3.90 -16.97 0.50
N THR A 121 4.65 -15.97 0.05
CA THR A 121 4.09 -14.77 -0.60
C THR A 121 3.24 -15.13 -1.81
N ILE A 122 3.73 -16.01 -2.69
CA ILE A 122 3.01 -16.47 -3.88
C ILE A 122 1.71 -17.18 -3.49
N LYS A 123 1.79 -18.14 -2.56
CA LYS A 123 0.62 -18.89 -2.08
C LYS A 123 -0.43 -17.95 -1.47
N LEU A 124 0.01 -16.96 -0.70
CA LEU A 124 -0.88 -15.98 -0.10
C LEU A 124 -1.55 -15.13 -1.17
N MET A 125 -0.80 -14.63 -2.15
CA MET A 125 -1.36 -13.85 -3.26
C MET A 125 -2.38 -14.63 -4.08
N GLN A 126 -2.12 -15.91 -4.38
CA GLN A 126 -3.06 -16.78 -5.07
C GLN A 126 -4.43 -16.89 -4.36
N GLN A 127 -4.45 -16.76 -3.03
CA GLN A 127 -5.68 -16.84 -2.25
C GLN A 127 -6.51 -15.56 -2.29
N PHE A 128 -5.89 -14.38 -2.28
CA PHE A 128 -6.65 -13.13 -2.18
C PHE A 128 -6.76 -12.34 -3.50
N MET A 129 -5.83 -12.49 -4.45
CA MET A 129 -5.89 -11.79 -5.74
C MET A 129 -7.22 -12.02 -6.50
N PRO A 130 -7.79 -13.24 -6.52
CA PRO A 130 -9.09 -13.48 -7.16
C PRO A 130 -10.26 -12.75 -6.51
N LEU A 131 -10.08 -12.22 -5.29
CA LEU A 131 -11.12 -11.45 -4.57
C LEU A 131 -11.16 -9.98 -4.99
N LEU A 132 -10.15 -9.51 -5.71
CA LEU A 132 -10.04 -8.12 -6.16
C LEU A 132 -10.75 -7.91 -7.50
N PRO A 133 -11.35 -6.73 -7.74
CA PRO A 133 -11.97 -6.38 -9.02
C PRO A 133 -10.96 -6.48 -10.17
N LYS A 134 -11.33 -7.19 -11.22
CA LYS A 134 -10.43 -7.41 -12.38
C LYS A 134 -10.19 -6.12 -13.18
N GLU A 135 -11.18 -5.25 -13.21
CA GLU A 135 -11.17 -4.00 -13.98
C GLU A 135 -10.34 -2.88 -13.34
N LYS A 136 -10.01 -3.00 -12.05
CA LYS A 136 -9.17 -2.00 -11.38
C LYS A 136 -7.69 -2.37 -11.49
N PRO A 137 -6.82 -1.44 -11.92
CA PRO A 137 -5.38 -1.68 -11.92
C PRO A 137 -4.85 -1.94 -10.51
N LYS A 138 -3.84 -2.82 -10.43
CA LYS A 138 -3.22 -3.26 -9.19
C LYS A 138 -1.74 -2.92 -9.18
N HIS A 139 -1.31 -2.30 -8.10
CA HIS A 139 0.07 -1.91 -7.87
C HIS A 139 0.66 -2.72 -6.72
N LEU A 140 1.78 -3.40 -6.97
CA LEU A 140 2.51 -4.14 -5.94
C LEU A 140 3.61 -3.26 -5.36
N LEU A 141 3.46 -2.90 -4.09
CA LEU A 141 4.32 -1.94 -3.40
C LEU A 141 5.67 -2.57 -3.02
N GLY A 142 6.77 -1.94 -3.46
CA GLY A 142 8.14 -2.20 -3.02
C GLY A 142 8.77 -3.51 -3.51
N ILE A 143 8.15 -4.25 -4.40
CA ILE A 143 8.63 -5.51 -4.99
C ILE A 143 8.84 -5.32 -6.49
N GLY A 144 9.95 -5.82 -7.05
CA GLY A 144 10.22 -5.65 -8.48
C GLY A 144 11.60 -6.15 -8.91
N SER A 145 12.03 -7.32 -8.43
CA SER A 145 13.10 -8.04 -9.13
C SER A 145 12.59 -8.51 -10.49
N VAL A 146 13.48 -8.84 -11.42
CA VAL A 146 13.08 -9.29 -12.77
C VAL A 146 12.14 -10.49 -12.68
N ASP A 147 12.45 -11.47 -11.83
CA ASP A 147 11.61 -12.65 -11.62
C ASP A 147 10.24 -12.29 -11.01
N ASP A 148 10.20 -11.30 -10.11
CA ASP A 148 8.94 -10.82 -9.52
C ASP A 148 8.04 -10.19 -10.57
N LEU A 149 8.60 -9.37 -11.47
CA LEU A 149 7.84 -8.73 -12.53
C LEU A 149 7.12 -9.78 -13.39
N PHE A 150 7.83 -10.83 -13.83
CA PHE A 150 7.22 -11.90 -14.62
C PHE A 150 6.15 -12.66 -13.82
N GLN A 151 6.47 -13.03 -12.59
CA GLN A 151 5.60 -13.88 -11.79
C GLN A 151 4.32 -13.17 -11.37
N PHE A 152 4.43 -11.94 -10.84
CA PHE A 152 3.27 -11.23 -10.32
C PHE A 152 2.43 -10.58 -11.42
N THR A 153 3.00 -10.25 -12.58
CA THR A 153 2.20 -9.86 -13.76
C THR A 153 1.26 -10.99 -14.19
N GLN A 154 1.73 -12.24 -14.19
CA GLN A 154 0.87 -13.40 -14.47
C GLN A 154 -0.26 -13.57 -13.44
N MET A 155 -0.10 -13.02 -12.24
CA MET A 155 -1.13 -13.03 -11.19
C MET A 155 -2.07 -11.81 -11.26
N GLY A 156 -1.87 -10.92 -12.24
CA GLY A 156 -2.73 -9.75 -12.47
C GLY A 156 -2.28 -8.47 -11.78
N ILE A 157 -0.98 -8.33 -11.49
CA ILE A 157 -0.38 -7.06 -11.09
C ILE A 157 -0.01 -6.26 -12.35
N ASP A 158 -0.37 -4.97 -12.36
CA ASP A 158 -0.21 -4.08 -13.51
C ASP A 158 1.02 -3.18 -13.37
N THR A 159 1.34 -2.74 -12.15
CA THR A 159 2.44 -1.81 -11.90
C THR A 159 3.22 -2.18 -10.63
N PHE A 160 4.47 -1.74 -10.57
CA PHE A 160 5.42 -2.06 -9.50
C PHE A 160 6.25 -0.83 -9.15
N ASP A 161 6.72 -0.75 -7.92
CA ASP A 161 7.84 0.09 -7.52
C ASP A 161 8.93 -0.75 -6.87
N CYS A 162 10.18 -0.47 -7.16
CA CYS A 162 11.30 -1.18 -6.55
C CYS A 162 12.56 -0.32 -6.52
N VAL A 163 13.22 -0.31 -5.37
CA VAL A 163 14.49 0.39 -5.20
C VAL A 163 15.70 -0.39 -5.73
N LEU A 164 15.52 -1.68 -6.09
CA LEU A 164 16.63 -2.56 -6.49
C LEU A 164 17.43 -2.01 -7.66
N PRO A 165 16.82 -1.58 -8.79
CA PRO A 165 17.57 -1.07 -9.94
C PRO A 165 18.45 0.12 -9.57
N THR A 166 17.92 1.08 -8.83
CA THR A 166 18.66 2.28 -8.42
C THR A 166 19.72 1.99 -7.37
N ARG A 167 19.51 1.01 -6.49
CA ARG A 167 20.54 0.55 -5.53
C ARG A 167 21.69 -0.15 -6.24
N LEU A 168 21.40 -1.02 -7.19
CA LEU A 168 22.43 -1.72 -7.99
C LEU A 168 23.24 -0.73 -8.83
N ALA A 169 22.56 0.19 -9.53
CA ALA A 169 23.23 1.22 -10.33
C ALA A 169 24.20 2.08 -9.51
N ARG A 170 23.86 2.43 -8.26
CA ARG A 170 24.76 3.21 -7.37
C ARG A 170 26.05 2.51 -7.01
N VAL A 171 26.11 1.19 -7.07
CA VAL A 171 27.33 0.40 -6.78
C VAL A 171 27.92 -0.21 -8.05
N GLY A 172 27.48 0.23 -9.23
CA GLY A 172 28.05 -0.16 -10.52
C GLY A 172 27.60 -1.52 -11.06
N TYR A 173 26.55 -2.10 -10.51
CA TYR A 173 25.90 -3.28 -11.10
C TYR A 173 24.91 -2.87 -12.19
N ILE A 174 24.98 -3.58 -13.30
CA ILE A 174 24.08 -3.45 -14.47
C ILE A 174 23.32 -4.77 -14.64
#